data_d1fc02fbc6b7b9a4114a272151c0fb0e
#
_entry.id   d1fc02fbc6b7b9a4114a272151c0fb0e
#
_cell.length_a   1.000
_cell.length_b   1.000
_cell.length_c   1.000
_cell.angle_alpha   90.00
_cell.angle_beta   90.00
_cell.angle_gamma   90.00
#
_symmetry.space_group_name_H-M   'P 1'
#
loop_
_entity.id
_entity.type
_entity.pdbx_description
1 polymer ?
#
loop_
_entity_poly.entity_id
_entity_poly.type
_entity_poly.pdbx_seq_one_letter_code
_entity_poly.pdbx_strand_id
1 'polypeptide(L)'
;MQFHWLNKQNNDKLIIFFAGWSFDEQPFKFLACDNYDVLIMYDYTSLDCEIEDFSQYGEINLIAWSMGVFAAYLLKDNLPKFNKKIAINGTPLPVDDKYGIPTKPFLLTLRHAKTGLEGKFYQNIFDKPEEFEKYTQTPVTRSIENRENELKSLYTQIKNTTINYVHFYDKAYISKFDKIIPTKNQINFWQNNAKIEILESGHFPYYNFKSWKEILCK
;
A
#
# COMPACT_ATOMS: atom_id res chain seq x y z
N MET A 1 2.25 -14.41 1.51
CA MET A 1 1.59 -13.17 2.00
C MET A 1 0.96 -13.46 3.35
N GLN A 2 0.91 -12.47 4.26
CA GLN A 2 0.24 -12.56 5.56
C GLN A 2 -0.97 -11.63 5.58
N PHE A 3 -1.90 -11.91 6.47
CA PHE A 3 -3.06 -11.06 6.71
C PHE A 3 -3.36 -10.96 8.20
N HIS A 4 -3.95 -9.83 8.59
CA HIS A 4 -4.35 -9.56 9.97
C HIS A 4 -5.67 -8.78 10.01
N TRP A 5 -6.60 -9.21 10.87
CA TRP A 5 -7.83 -8.47 11.10
C TRP A 5 -7.58 -7.32 12.08
N LEU A 6 -7.60 -6.09 11.57
CA LEU A 6 -7.61 -4.91 12.43
C LEU A 6 -8.93 -4.75 13.19
N ASN A 7 -10.02 -5.15 12.55
CA ASN A 7 -11.34 -5.25 13.14
C ASN A 7 -12.11 -6.41 12.47
N LYS A 8 -12.74 -7.28 13.27
CA LYS A 8 -13.62 -8.36 12.82
C LYS A 8 -14.79 -8.47 13.79
N GLN A 9 -15.86 -7.72 13.55
CA GLN A 9 -17.04 -7.63 14.41
C GLN A 9 -18.32 -8.10 13.71
N ASN A 10 -18.19 -8.81 12.58
CA ASN A 10 -19.28 -9.26 11.72
C ASN A 10 -20.14 -8.08 11.18
N ASN A 11 -19.47 -7.00 10.81
CA ASN A 11 -20.11 -5.92 10.08
C ASN A 11 -20.52 -6.40 8.68
N ASP A 12 -21.51 -5.77 8.06
CA ASP A 12 -21.92 -6.04 6.67
C ASP A 12 -20.92 -5.49 5.63
N LYS A 13 -19.94 -4.70 6.08
CA LYS A 13 -18.99 -3.99 5.21
C LYS A 13 -17.56 -4.37 5.53
N LEU A 14 -16.80 -4.65 4.48
CA LEU A 14 -15.39 -5.03 4.55
C LEU A 14 -14.50 -4.03 3.82
N ILE A 15 -13.36 -3.72 4.41
CA ILE A 15 -12.22 -3.10 3.74
C ILE A 15 -11.08 -4.11 3.71
N ILE A 16 -10.60 -4.43 2.52
CA ILE A 16 -9.35 -5.17 2.32
C ILE A 16 -8.27 -4.15 2.00
N PHE A 17 -7.26 -4.07 2.85
CA PHE A 17 -6.15 -3.12 2.72
C PHE A 17 -4.84 -3.85 2.38
N PHE A 18 -4.25 -3.53 1.24
CA PHE A 18 -2.91 -3.99 0.87
C PHE A 18 -1.88 -2.95 1.29
N ALA A 19 -1.07 -3.28 2.28
CA ALA A 19 -0.06 -2.38 2.83
C ALA A 19 1.14 -2.20 1.87
N GLY A 20 1.95 -1.17 2.13
CA GLY A 20 3.23 -1.00 1.43
C GLY A 20 4.30 -1.97 1.92
N TRP A 21 5.38 -2.11 1.12
CA TRP A 21 6.54 -2.88 1.51
C TRP A 21 7.05 -2.49 2.90
N SER A 22 7.48 -3.49 3.66
CA SER A 22 8.03 -3.41 5.01
C SER A 22 7.04 -3.10 6.14
N PHE A 23 5.78 -2.79 5.83
CA PHE A 23 4.76 -2.48 6.82
C PHE A 23 4.00 -3.74 7.27
N ASP A 24 3.45 -3.65 8.49
CA ASP A 24 2.48 -4.56 9.09
C ASP A 24 1.28 -3.74 9.61
N GLU A 25 0.44 -4.33 10.43
CA GLU A 25 -0.78 -3.69 10.94
C GLU A 25 -0.52 -2.59 11.98
N GLN A 26 0.64 -2.60 12.67
CA GLN A 26 0.86 -1.74 13.83
C GLN A 26 0.69 -0.24 13.54
N PRO A 27 1.31 0.31 12.46
CA PRO A 27 1.21 1.74 12.17
C PRO A 27 -0.19 2.23 11.77
N PHE A 28 -1.16 1.32 11.57
CA PHE A 28 -2.51 1.67 11.13
C PHE A 28 -3.57 1.55 12.23
N LYS A 29 -3.22 1.06 13.42
CA LYS A 29 -4.15 0.82 14.55
C LYS A 29 -4.84 2.08 15.08
N PHE A 30 -4.33 3.26 14.77
CA PHE A 30 -4.95 4.52 15.18
C PHE A 30 -6.19 4.90 14.34
N LEU A 31 -6.36 4.31 13.13
CA LEU A 31 -7.51 4.58 12.28
C LEU A 31 -8.75 3.89 12.82
N ALA A 32 -9.81 4.66 13.08
CA ALA A 32 -11.09 4.09 13.49
C ALA A 32 -11.68 3.22 12.36
N CYS A 33 -12.21 2.06 12.73
CA CYS A 33 -12.82 1.13 11.78
C CYS A 33 -14.29 1.45 11.50
N ASP A 34 -14.92 2.28 12.35
CA ASP A 34 -16.35 2.61 12.29
C ASP A 34 -17.21 1.32 12.22
N ASN A 35 -18.05 1.19 11.19
CA ASN A 35 -18.89 0.03 10.92
C ASN A 35 -18.32 -0.88 9.81
N TYR A 36 -17.02 -0.92 9.65
CA TYR A 36 -16.32 -1.81 8.73
C TYR A 36 -15.53 -2.89 9.49
N ASP A 37 -15.57 -4.11 8.99
CA ASP A 37 -14.50 -5.04 9.25
C ASP A 37 -13.30 -4.64 8.36
N VAL A 38 -12.08 -4.76 8.90
CA VAL A 38 -10.87 -4.30 8.20
C VAL A 38 -9.82 -5.39 8.24
N LEU A 39 -9.47 -5.90 7.06
CA LEU A 39 -8.45 -6.91 6.85
C LEU A 39 -7.24 -6.27 6.17
N ILE A 40 -6.08 -6.33 6.81
CA ILE A 40 -4.81 -5.89 6.21
C ILE A 40 -4.06 -7.08 5.62
N MET A 41 -3.57 -6.90 4.40
CA MET A 41 -2.71 -7.82 3.66
C MET A 41 -1.30 -7.23 3.57
N TYR A 42 -0.28 -8.00 3.91
CA TYR A 42 1.12 -7.55 3.94
C TYR A 42 2.09 -8.72 3.78
N ASP A 43 3.40 -8.46 3.77
CA ASP A 43 4.44 -9.47 3.57
C ASP A 43 4.33 -10.22 2.23
N TYR A 44 4.73 -9.56 1.18
CA TYR A 44 4.69 -10.09 -0.18
C TYR A 44 5.90 -10.98 -0.52
N THR A 45 6.48 -11.66 0.47
CA THR A 45 7.52 -12.68 0.26
C THR A 45 7.00 -13.81 -0.64
N SER A 46 5.73 -14.16 -0.54
CA SER A 46 4.96 -14.91 -1.53
C SER A 46 3.62 -14.22 -1.74
N LEU A 47 3.07 -14.27 -2.97
CA LEU A 47 1.70 -13.87 -3.24
C LEU A 47 0.71 -15.03 -3.07
N ASP A 48 1.20 -16.25 -2.85
CA ASP A 48 0.34 -17.38 -2.55
C ASP A 48 -0.34 -17.13 -1.19
N CYS A 49 -1.64 -17.03 -1.20
CA CYS A 49 -2.46 -17.05 0.00
C CYS A 49 -3.81 -17.66 -0.32
N GLU A 50 -4.32 -18.45 0.61
CA GLU A 50 -5.72 -18.83 0.61
C GLU A 50 -6.53 -17.62 1.03
N ILE A 51 -7.31 -17.07 0.11
CA ILE A 51 -8.21 -15.95 0.39
C ILE A 51 -9.46 -16.53 1.03
N GLU A 52 -9.84 -16.00 2.21
CA GLU A 52 -11.08 -16.37 2.89
C GLU A 52 -12.30 -16.12 1.97
N ASP A 53 -13.38 -16.84 2.21
CA ASP A 53 -14.67 -16.52 1.59
C ASP A 53 -15.26 -15.27 2.24
N PHE A 54 -15.51 -14.25 1.43
CA PHE A 54 -16.08 -12.97 1.84
C PHE A 54 -17.53 -12.79 1.37
N SER A 55 -18.20 -13.87 0.98
CA SER A 55 -19.59 -13.83 0.46
C SER A 55 -20.62 -13.30 1.47
N GLN A 56 -20.28 -13.32 2.76
CA GLN A 56 -21.12 -12.77 3.84
C GLN A 56 -21.18 -11.23 3.86
N TYR A 57 -20.26 -10.54 3.18
CA TYR A 57 -20.25 -9.07 3.18
C TYR A 57 -21.09 -8.50 2.04
N GLY A 58 -22.00 -7.57 2.36
CA GLY A 58 -22.81 -6.86 1.37
C GLY A 58 -22.03 -5.76 0.62
N GLU A 59 -20.96 -5.24 1.22
CA GLU A 59 -20.08 -4.22 0.61
C GLU A 59 -18.60 -4.56 0.89
N ILE A 60 -17.80 -4.68 -0.17
CA ILE A 60 -16.35 -4.92 -0.05
C ILE A 60 -15.59 -3.82 -0.79
N ASN A 61 -14.64 -3.18 -0.12
CA ASN A 61 -13.82 -2.13 -0.70
C ASN A 61 -12.33 -2.50 -0.63
N LEU A 62 -11.58 -2.10 -1.66
CA LEU A 62 -10.14 -2.25 -1.73
C LEU A 62 -9.47 -0.90 -1.48
N ILE A 63 -8.50 -0.90 -0.58
CA ILE A 63 -7.51 0.16 -0.44
C ILE A 63 -6.14 -0.50 -0.63
N ALA A 64 -5.30 0.06 -1.48
CA ALA A 64 -3.95 -0.44 -1.70
C ALA A 64 -2.94 0.71 -1.66
N TRP A 65 -1.82 0.52 -0.99
CA TRP A 65 -0.81 1.56 -0.79
C TRP A 65 0.56 1.11 -1.27
N SER A 66 1.26 2.00 -1.99
CA SER A 66 2.67 1.80 -2.38
C SER A 66 2.85 0.49 -3.17
N MET A 67 3.74 -0.41 -2.74
CA MET A 67 3.91 -1.75 -3.32
C MET A 67 2.66 -2.62 -3.23
N GLY A 68 1.76 -2.35 -2.28
CA GLY A 68 0.46 -3.02 -2.18
C GLY A 68 -0.43 -2.77 -3.40
N VAL A 69 -0.26 -1.63 -4.10
CA VAL A 69 -0.99 -1.35 -5.36
C VAL A 69 -0.62 -2.36 -6.44
N PHE A 70 0.66 -2.69 -6.57
CA PHE A 70 1.14 -3.73 -7.48
C PHE A 70 0.67 -5.12 -7.04
N ALA A 71 0.83 -5.46 -5.76
CA ALA A 71 0.44 -6.77 -5.24
C ALA A 71 -1.05 -7.05 -5.42
N ALA A 72 -1.92 -6.11 -5.06
CA ALA A 72 -3.37 -6.23 -5.26
C ALA A 72 -3.74 -6.33 -6.76
N TYR A 73 -3.03 -5.61 -7.63
CA TYR A 73 -3.26 -5.71 -9.07
C TYR A 73 -2.88 -7.07 -9.64
N LEU A 74 -1.79 -7.69 -9.16
CA LEU A 74 -1.41 -9.05 -9.57
C LEU A 74 -2.44 -10.10 -9.15
N LEU A 75 -3.06 -9.90 -8.00
CA LEU A 75 -4.04 -10.82 -7.42
C LEU A 75 -5.48 -10.53 -7.86
N LYS A 76 -5.73 -9.52 -8.69
CA LYS A 76 -7.06 -8.98 -9.00
C LYS A 76 -8.09 -10.03 -9.43
N ASP A 77 -7.64 -11.09 -10.11
CA ASP A 77 -8.52 -12.14 -10.64
C ASP A 77 -8.90 -13.18 -9.56
N ASN A 78 -8.15 -13.20 -8.44
CA ASN A 78 -8.38 -14.07 -7.28
C ASN A 78 -9.07 -13.34 -6.12
N LEU A 79 -9.18 -12.00 -6.20
CA LEU A 79 -9.82 -11.19 -5.18
C LEU A 79 -11.34 -11.11 -5.37
N PRO A 80 -12.13 -10.81 -4.32
CA PRO A 80 -13.57 -10.62 -4.46
C PRO A 80 -13.89 -9.42 -5.36
N LYS A 81 -15.14 -9.30 -5.78
CA LYS A 81 -15.61 -8.08 -6.45
C LYS A 81 -15.67 -6.93 -5.45
N PHE A 82 -15.12 -5.80 -5.84
CA PHE A 82 -15.07 -4.61 -5.00
C PHE A 82 -16.08 -3.54 -5.44
N ASN A 83 -16.69 -2.87 -4.48
CA ASN A 83 -17.54 -1.70 -4.69
C ASN A 83 -16.69 -0.46 -5.03
N LYS A 84 -15.56 -0.28 -4.32
CA LYS A 84 -14.57 0.78 -4.60
C LYS A 84 -13.16 0.20 -4.55
N LYS A 85 -12.29 0.72 -5.42
CA LYS A 85 -10.88 0.33 -5.49
C LYS A 85 -10.00 1.57 -5.52
N ILE A 86 -9.27 1.79 -4.42
CA ILE A 86 -8.47 3.00 -4.21
C ILE A 86 -6.99 2.65 -4.16
N ALA A 87 -6.21 3.27 -5.02
CA ALA A 87 -4.76 3.26 -4.95
C ALA A 87 -4.26 4.48 -4.17
N ILE A 88 -3.26 4.31 -3.32
CA ILE A 88 -2.64 5.37 -2.54
C ILE A 88 -1.12 5.31 -2.75
N ASN A 89 -0.54 6.39 -3.25
CA ASN A 89 0.91 6.55 -3.39
C ASN A 89 1.60 5.31 -3.99
N GLY A 90 1.06 4.81 -5.09
CA GLY A 90 1.57 3.64 -5.79
C GLY A 90 1.00 3.52 -7.19
N THR A 91 1.59 2.65 -8.00
CA THR A 91 1.08 2.27 -9.31
C THR A 91 1.27 0.77 -9.54
N PRO A 92 0.54 0.14 -10.48
CA PRO A 92 0.81 -1.23 -10.90
C PRO A 92 2.18 -1.45 -11.56
N LEU A 93 2.90 -0.36 -11.91
CA LEU A 93 4.28 -0.38 -12.40
C LEU A 93 5.20 0.19 -11.30
N PRO A 94 5.46 -0.56 -10.21
CA PRO A 94 6.06 -0.01 -9.00
C PRO A 94 7.52 0.41 -9.19
N VAL A 95 8.25 -0.20 -10.15
CA VAL A 95 9.62 0.17 -10.51
C VAL A 95 9.65 0.51 -11.99
N ASP A 96 9.60 1.81 -12.27
CA ASP A 96 9.57 2.37 -13.62
C ASP A 96 9.98 3.84 -13.58
N ASP A 97 10.84 4.26 -14.51
CA ASP A 97 11.40 5.63 -14.50
C ASP A 97 10.37 6.71 -14.81
N LYS A 98 9.24 6.35 -15.41
CA LYS A 98 8.16 7.27 -15.81
C LYS A 98 6.90 7.15 -14.94
N TYR A 99 6.63 5.97 -14.37
CA TYR A 99 5.36 5.64 -13.74
C TYR A 99 5.45 5.15 -12.29
N GLY A 100 6.64 4.81 -11.79
CA GLY A 100 6.86 4.25 -10.47
C GLY A 100 8.07 4.84 -9.76
N ILE A 101 8.68 4.04 -8.89
CA ILE A 101 10.00 4.33 -8.30
C ILE A 101 11.02 4.25 -9.44
N PRO A 102 11.86 5.27 -9.65
CA PRO A 102 12.92 5.19 -10.66
C PRO A 102 13.84 3.99 -10.42
N THR A 103 14.22 3.31 -11.48
CA THR A 103 14.98 2.04 -11.42
C THR A 103 16.26 2.15 -10.59
N LYS A 104 17.03 3.23 -10.77
CA LYS A 104 18.30 3.41 -10.06
C LYS A 104 18.13 3.60 -8.55
N PRO A 105 17.28 4.50 -8.03
CA PRO A 105 16.96 4.58 -6.60
C PRO A 105 16.43 3.26 -6.03
N PHE A 106 15.56 2.56 -6.74
CA PHE A 106 15.02 1.28 -6.27
C PHE A 106 16.14 0.23 -6.09
N LEU A 107 17.00 0.06 -7.09
CA LEU A 107 18.13 -0.88 -7.01
C LEU A 107 19.13 -0.52 -5.90
N LEU A 108 19.28 0.78 -5.60
CA LEU A 108 20.08 1.23 -4.46
C LEU A 108 19.43 0.83 -3.13
N THR A 109 18.12 1.02 -3.01
CA THR A 109 17.35 0.58 -1.84
C THR A 109 17.43 -0.93 -1.68
N LEU A 110 17.27 -1.70 -2.75
CA LEU A 110 17.37 -3.17 -2.73
C LEU A 110 18.77 -3.64 -2.26
N ARG A 111 19.83 -3.01 -2.75
CA ARG A 111 21.21 -3.35 -2.37
C ARG A 111 21.50 -3.07 -0.89
N HIS A 112 20.92 -2.02 -0.35
CA HIS A 112 21.16 -1.54 1.01
C HIS A 112 19.93 -1.70 1.93
N ALA A 113 19.02 -2.64 1.61
CA ALA A 113 17.75 -2.77 2.31
C ALA A 113 17.93 -2.92 3.82
N LYS A 114 18.84 -3.79 4.26
CA LYS A 114 19.12 -4.01 5.69
C LYS A 114 19.53 -2.70 6.37
N THR A 115 20.58 -2.05 5.89
CA THR A 115 21.10 -0.80 6.46
C THR A 115 20.08 0.35 6.35
N GLY A 116 19.31 0.40 5.26
CA GLY A 116 18.27 1.41 5.06
C GLY A 116 17.13 1.27 6.06
N LEU A 117 16.68 0.05 6.33
CA LEU A 117 15.63 -0.26 7.31
C LEU A 117 16.06 0.02 8.76
N GLU A 118 17.33 -0.12 9.07
CA GLU A 118 17.91 0.27 10.36
C GLU A 118 18.10 1.80 10.50
N GLY A 119 18.10 2.53 9.39
CA GLY A 119 18.45 3.94 9.34
C GLY A 119 17.34 4.87 8.87
N LYS A 120 17.59 5.57 7.76
CA LYS A 120 16.76 6.71 7.33
C LYS A 120 15.56 6.36 6.46
N PHE A 121 15.34 5.10 6.09
CA PHE A 121 14.26 4.72 5.18
C PHE A 121 12.90 5.25 5.66
N TYR A 122 12.55 4.96 6.92
CA TYR A 122 11.27 5.39 7.47
C TYR A 122 11.14 6.90 7.60
N GLN A 123 12.21 7.62 7.88
CA GLN A 123 12.17 9.09 7.92
C GLN A 123 11.77 9.70 6.57
N ASN A 124 12.14 9.06 5.45
CA ASN A 124 11.78 9.52 4.11
C ASN A 124 10.32 9.23 3.72
N ILE A 125 9.63 8.35 4.45
CA ILE A 125 8.23 8.01 4.22
C ILE A 125 7.30 9.15 4.67
N PHE A 126 7.72 9.90 5.70
CA PHE A 126 6.95 10.99 6.28
C PHE A 126 7.39 12.35 5.70
N ASP A 127 6.44 13.28 5.64
CA ASP A 127 6.72 14.65 5.21
C ASP A 127 7.27 15.49 6.36
N LYS A 128 6.68 15.34 7.54
CA LYS A 128 6.96 16.12 8.73
C LYS A 128 7.64 15.29 9.83
N PRO A 129 8.57 15.89 10.60
CA PRO A 129 9.20 15.21 11.73
C PRO A 129 8.21 14.64 12.76
N GLU A 130 7.12 15.36 13.04
CA GLU A 130 6.08 14.99 13.99
C GLU A 130 5.33 13.72 13.56
N GLU A 131 5.20 13.49 12.25
CA GLU A 131 4.62 12.26 11.72
C GLU A 131 5.54 11.07 11.95
N PHE A 132 6.84 11.25 11.78
CA PHE A 132 7.82 10.21 12.12
C PHE A 132 7.84 9.91 13.62
N GLU A 133 7.75 10.92 14.48
CA GLU A 133 7.65 10.74 15.94
C GLU A 133 6.40 9.92 16.31
N LYS A 134 5.25 10.18 15.68
CA LYS A 134 4.04 9.36 15.87
C LYS A 134 4.28 7.91 15.46
N TYR A 135 4.90 7.70 14.30
CA TYR A 135 5.24 6.35 13.83
C TYR A 135 6.12 5.60 14.84
N THR A 136 7.08 6.26 15.48
CA THR A 136 7.99 5.60 16.45
C THR A 136 7.27 5.10 17.71
N GLN A 137 6.04 5.52 17.97
CA GLN A 137 5.22 5.02 19.09
C GLN A 137 4.55 3.68 18.76
N THR A 138 4.27 3.43 17.48
CA THR A 138 3.66 2.19 16.98
C THR A 138 4.38 1.71 15.72
N PRO A 139 5.69 1.41 15.81
CA PRO A 139 6.48 1.04 14.66
C PRO A 139 6.11 -0.37 14.19
N VAL A 140 6.53 -0.71 12.99
CA VAL A 140 6.45 -2.07 12.46
C VAL A 140 7.19 -3.06 13.37
N THR A 141 6.64 -4.26 13.51
CA THR A 141 7.19 -5.32 14.38
C THR A 141 7.90 -6.42 13.61
N ARG A 142 7.77 -6.45 12.30
CA ARG A 142 8.42 -7.43 11.42
C ARG A 142 9.94 -7.31 11.50
N SER A 143 10.65 -8.44 11.47
CA SER A 143 12.12 -8.45 11.48
C SER A 143 12.70 -7.79 10.21
N ILE A 144 13.89 -7.23 10.33
CA ILE A 144 14.62 -6.63 9.21
C ILE A 144 14.86 -7.67 8.10
N GLU A 145 15.21 -8.89 8.47
CA GLU A 145 15.45 -9.99 7.53
C GLU A 145 14.18 -10.32 6.73
N ASN A 146 13.01 -10.40 7.38
CA ASN A 146 11.75 -10.65 6.70
C ASN A 146 11.43 -9.53 5.69
N ARG A 147 11.59 -8.26 6.07
CA ARG A 147 11.35 -7.10 5.20
C ARG A 147 12.34 -7.01 4.04
N GLU A 148 13.60 -7.40 4.25
CA GLU A 148 14.62 -7.52 3.20
C GLU A 148 14.24 -8.61 2.20
N ASN A 149 13.84 -9.79 2.69
CA ASN A 149 13.41 -10.91 1.85
C ASN A 149 12.15 -10.56 1.04
N GLU A 150 11.21 -9.84 1.64
CA GLU A 150 10.04 -9.31 0.93
C GLU A 150 10.43 -8.42 -0.25
N LEU A 151 11.39 -7.49 -0.07
CA LEU A 151 11.82 -6.61 -1.16
C LEU A 151 12.49 -7.39 -2.30
N LYS A 152 13.30 -8.41 -1.98
CA LYS A 152 13.92 -9.30 -2.97
C LYS A 152 12.87 -10.08 -3.76
N SER A 153 11.83 -10.58 -3.06
CA SER A 153 10.72 -11.28 -3.70
C SER A 153 9.91 -10.37 -4.60
N LEU A 154 9.52 -9.18 -4.12
CA LEU A 154 8.84 -8.17 -4.92
C LEU A 154 9.63 -7.82 -6.19
N TYR A 155 10.95 -7.64 -6.07
CA TYR A 155 11.79 -7.37 -7.25
C TYR A 155 11.78 -8.52 -8.26
N THR A 156 11.81 -9.75 -7.77
CA THR A 156 11.72 -10.94 -8.64
C THR A 156 10.37 -10.98 -9.37
N GLN A 157 9.28 -10.71 -8.67
CA GLN A 157 7.94 -10.65 -9.25
C GLN A 157 7.83 -9.54 -10.30
N ILE A 158 8.35 -8.34 -9.99
CA ILE A 158 8.36 -7.19 -10.92
C ILE A 158 9.11 -7.53 -12.20
N LYS A 159 10.27 -8.18 -12.10
CA LYS A 159 11.06 -8.59 -13.27
C LYS A 159 10.39 -9.65 -14.13
N ASN A 160 9.66 -10.56 -13.51
CA ASN A 160 9.05 -11.71 -14.18
C ASN A 160 7.64 -11.43 -14.70
N THR A 161 7.09 -10.24 -14.40
CA THR A 161 5.72 -9.88 -14.78
C THR A 161 5.71 -8.74 -15.80
N THR A 162 5.07 -8.95 -16.92
CA THR A 162 4.76 -7.86 -17.87
C THR A 162 3.37 -7.34 -17.54
N ILE A 163 3.27 -6.09 -17.13
CA ILE A 163 2.00 -5.46 -16.83
C ILE A 163 1.42 -4.79 -18.09
N ASN A 164 0.37 -5.38 -18.63
CA ASN A 164 -0.53 -4.73 -19.57
C ASN A 164 -1.73 -4.22 -18.77
N TYR A 165 -1.65 -2.98 -18.28
CA TYR A 165 -2.67 -2.47 -17.37
C TYR A 165 -4.05 -2.41 -18.03
N VAL A 166 -5.02 -3.05 -17.39
CA VAL A 166 -6.44 -2.86 -17.65
C VAL A 166 -7.05 -2.06 -16.52
N HIS A 167 -8.06 -1.26 -16.79
CA HIS A 167 -8.71 -0.43 -15.78
C HIS A 167 -9.19 -1.29 -14.59
N PHE A 168 -8.61 -1.04 -13.43
CA PHE A 168 -8.91 -1.77 -12.20
C PHE A 168 -9.22 -0.82 -11.04
N TYR A 169 -8.38 0.18 -10.79
CA TYR A 169 -8.59 1.15 -9.73
C TYR A 169 -9.53 2.28 -10.18
N ASP A 170 -10.44 2.69 -9.30
CA ASP A 170 -11.42 3.76 -9.58
C ASP A 170 -10.82 5.14 -9.26
N LYS A 171 -9.95 5.19 -8.22
CA LYS A 171 -9.36 6.42 -7.71
C LYS A 171 -7.92 6.23 -7.28
N ALA A 172 -7.11 7.26 -7.44
CA ALA A 172 -5.74 7.33 -6.95
C ALA A 172 -5.54 8.57 -6.07
N TYR A 173 -5.15 8.38 -4.82
CA TYR A 173 -4.61 9.42 -3.97
C TYR A 173 -3.11 9.54 -4.21
N ILE A 174 -2.64 10.75 -4.49
CA ILE A 174 -1.23 11.02 -4.79
C ILE A 174 -0.74 12.12 -3.85
N SER A 175 0.25 11.81 -3.05
CA SER A 175 0.84 12.78 -2.13
C SER A 175 1.80 13.73 -2.86
N LYS A 176 1.67 15.01 -2.58
CA LYS A 176 2.45 16.09 -3.21
C LYS A 176 3.92 16.04 -2.83
N PHE A 177 4.22 15.57 -1.61
CA PHE A 177 5.57 15.55 -1.04
C PHE A 177 6.12 14.12 -0.91
N ASP A 178 5.66 13.21 -1.77
CA ASP A 178 6.13 11.82 -1.79
C ASP A 178 7.61 11.75 -2.21
N LYS A 179 8.48 11.34 -1.27
CA LYS A 179 9.91 11.19 -1.48
C LYS A 179 10.32 9.77 -1.93
N ILE A 180 9.36 8.84 -1.98
CA ILE A 180 9.59 7.44 -2.36
C ILE A 180 9.21 7.24 -3.83
N ILE A 181 7.97 7.57 -4.20
CA ILE A 181 7.50 7.51 -5.58
C ILE A 181 7.21 8.93 -6.07
N PRO A 182 7.99 9.46 -7.02
CA PRO A 182 7.81 10.83 -7.47
C PRO A 182 6.35 11.12 -7.86
N THR A 183 5.77 12.17 -7.31
CA THR A 183 4.39 12.61 -7.58
C THR A 183 4.12 12.71 -9.08
N LYS A 184 5.09 13.23 -9.86
CA LYS A 184 5.00 13.30 -11.33
C LYS A 184 4.82 11.92 -11.98
N ASN A 185 5.53 10.91 -11.50
CA ASN A 185 5.44 9.56 -12.06
C ASN A 185 4.07 8.93 -11.79
N GLN A 186 3.54 9.14 -10.60
CA GLN A 186 2.19 8.69 -10.26
C GLN A 186 1.13 9.40 -11.11
N ILE A 187 1.23 10.72 -11.28
CA ILE A 187 0.34 11.50 -12.15
C ILE A 187 0.43 11.00 -13.59
N ASN A 188 1.64 10.76 -14.13
CA ASN A 188 1.83 10.25 -15.47
C ASN A 188 1.09 8.92 -15.70
N PHE A 189 1.05 8.06 -14.68
CA PHE A 189 0.31 6.79 -14.77
C PHE A 189 -1.19 7.01 -14.65
N TRP A 190 -1.64 7.70 -13.60
CA TRP A 190 -3.04 7.74 -13.23
C TRP A 190 -3.90 8.70 -14.05
N GLN A 191 -3.33 9.73 -14.72
CA GLN A 191 -4.10 10.74 -15.48
C GLN A 191 -5.05 10.15 -16.53
N ASN A 192 -4.76 8.94 -17.04
CA ASN A 192 -5.59 8.24 -18.02
C ASN A 192 -6.21 6.94 -17.48
N ASN A 193 -5.99 6.62 -16.19
CA ASN A 193 -6.28 5.29 -15.65
C ASN A 193 -7.21 5.31 -14.42
N ALA A 194 -7.33 6.45 -13.72
CA ALA A 194 -8.21 6.58 -12.57
C ALA A 194 -8.48 8.06 -12.26
N LYS A 195 -9.50 8.35 -11.43
CA LYS A 195 -9.69 9.68 -10.87
C LYS A 195 -8.54 10.01 -9.91
N ILE A 196 -7.86 11.13 -10.12
CA ILE A 196 -6.76 11.59 -9.25
C ILE A 196 -7.28 12.54 -8.19
N GLU A 197 -6.77 12.39 -6.97
CA GLU A 197 -6.87 13.38 -5.91
C GLU A 197 -5.49 13.61 -5.26
N ILE A 198 -5.07 14.87 -5.16
CA ILE A 198 -3.77 15.25 -4.60
C ILE A 198 -3.93 15.49 -3.09
N LEU A 199 -3.05 14.89 -2.30
CA LEU A 199 -2.97 15.06 -0.85
C LEU A 199 -1.74 15.90 -0.48
N GLU A 200 -1.90 16.84 0.43
CA GLU A 200 -0.80 17.59 1.05
C GLU A 200 -0.11 16.71 2.13
N SER A 201 0.67 15.72 1.70
CA SER A 201 1.29 14.71 2.56
C SER A 201 2.55 14.13 1.94
N GLY A 202 3.33 13.38 2.74
CA GLY A 202 4.39 12.48 2.30
C GLY A 202 3.86 11.13 1.80
N HIS A 203 4.75 10.15 1.71
CA HIS A 203 4.42 8.80 1.22
C HIS A 203 3.41 8.06 2.11
N PHE A 204 3.38 8.35 3.43
CA PHE A 204 2.42 7.81 4.41
C PHE A 204 1.33 8.85 4.72
N PRO A 205 0.20 8.89 3.99
CA PRO A 205 -0.80 9.95 4.14
C PRO A 205 -1.83 9.68 5.24
N TYR A 206 -1.74 8.58 5.95
CA TYR A 206 -2.82 8.09 6.83
C TYR A 206 -3.10 8.99 8.02
N TYR A 207 -2.12 9.78 8.48
CA TYR A 207 -2.35 10.77 9.56
C TYR A 207 -3.30 11.92 9.17
N ASN A 208 -3.63 12.05 7.88
CA ASN A 208 -4.64 13.00 7.40
C ASN A 208 -6.08 12.45 7.47
N PHE A 209 -6.26 11.22 7.93
CA PHE A 209 -7.57 10.57 8.04
C PHE A 209 -7.83 10.12 9.48
N LYS A 210 -9.09 10.19 9.91
CA LYS A 210 -9.52 9.74 11.23
C LYS A 210 -9.98 8.28 11.22
N SER A 211 -10.43 7.79 10.06
CA SER A 211 -10.95 6.43 9.92
C SER A 211 -10.73 5.87 8.51
N TRP A 212 -10.85 4.56 8.40
CA TRP A 212 -10.84 3.85 7.12
C TRP A 212 -11.98 4.29 6.20
N LYS A 213 -13.15 4.59 6.77
CA LYS A 213 -14.30 5.11 6.03
C LYS A 213 -14.01 6.46 5.36
N GLU A 214 -13.27 7.33 6.03
CA GLU A 214 -12.93 8.65 5.48
C GLU A 214 -12.08 8.52 4.21
N ILE A 215 -11.19 7.52 4.13
CA ILE A 215 -10.40 7.23 2.92
C ILE A 215 -11.31 6.87 1.73
N LEU A 216 -12.40 6.16 1.98
CA LEU A 216 -13.35 5.75 0.93
C LEU A 216 -14.26 6.89 0.46
N CYS A 217 -14.48 7.93 1.28
CA CYS A 217 -15.48 8.97 1.06
C CYS A 217 -14.90 10.30 0.55
N LYS A 218 -13.61 10.51 0.75
CA LYS A 218 -12.94 11.77 0.39
C LYS A 218 -12.78 11.98 -1.11
#